data_2e12892ccfcc08129d07609d073f4540
#
_entry.id   2e12892ccfcc08129d07609d073f4540
#
_cell.length_a   1.000
_cell.length_b   1.000
_cell.length_c   1.000
_cell.angle_alpha   90.00
_cell.angle_beta   90.00
_cell.angle_gamma   90.00
#
_symmetry.space_group_name_H-M   'P 1'
#
loop_
_entity.id
_entity.type
_entity.pdbx_description
1 polymer ?
#
loop_
_entity_poly.entity_id
_entity_poly.type
_entity_poly.pdbx_seq_one_letter_code
_entity_poly.pdbx_strand_id
1 'polypeptide(L)'
;MINNNRNEILKIIKNSTDELLPDSRILLFGSRARQDHSDDSDYDFMIITRNSFDIQQKRYYQSLLRKKLAKHKIPADILIQSEEEIRIKKEIIGHIVREIIKEGIAI
;
A
#
# COMPACT_ATOMS: atom_id res chain seq x y z
N MET A 1 -24.07 10.61 2.72
CA MET A 1 -22.75 10.76 2.13
C MET A 1 -21.67 10.47 3.17
N ILE A 2 -20.70 9.71 2.81
CA ILE A 2 -19.65 9.38 3.73
C ILE A 2 -18.39 10.11 3.32
N ASN A 3 -17.90 10.94 4.23
CA ASN A 3 -16.60 11.55 4.09
C ASN A 3 -15.60 10.70 4.86
N ASN A 4 -14.92 9.81 4.14
CA ASN A 4 -13.84 9.07 4.74
C ASN A 4 -12.66 10.02 4.89
N ASN A 5 -12.36 10.45 6.10
CA ASN A 5 -11.17 11.23 6.32
C ASN A 5 -9.94 10.31 6.25
N ARG A 6 -8.77 10.92 6.17
CA ARG A 6 -7.51 10.20 6.01
C ARG A 6 -7.31 9.14 7.09
N ASN A 7 -7.59 9.47 8.35
CA ASN A 7 -7.39 8.54 9.46
C ASN A 7 -8.28 7.32 9.34
N GLU A 8 -9.52 7.49 8.92
CA GLU A 8 -10.43 6.37 8.71
C GLU A 8 -9.97 5.48 7.57
N ILE A 9 -9.51 6.09 6.47
CA ILE A 9 -9.01 5.34 5.31
C ILE A 9 -7.78 4.52 5.71
N LEU A 10 -6.85 5.11 6.44
CA LEU A 10 -5.65 4.40 6.90
C LEU A 10 -6.01 3.26 7.84
N LYS A 11 -7.01 3.46 8.68
CA LYS A 11 -7.50 2.40 9.56
C LYS A 11 -8.11 1.25 8.76
N ILE A 12 -8.88 1.54 7.74
CA ILE A 12 -9.50 0.53 6.89
C ILE A 12 -8.45 -0.30 6.18
N ILE A 13 -7.44 0.34 5.56
CA ILE A 13 -6.38 -0.41 4.90
C ILE A 13 -5.58 -1.25 5.88
N LYS A 14 -5.29 -0.72 7.05
CA LYS A 14 -4.54 -1.46 8.06
C LYS A 14 -5.31 -2.69 8.53
N ASN A 15 -6.59 -2.54 8.83
CA ASN A 15 -7.43 -3.66 9.26
C ASN A 15 -7.56 -4.71 8.17
N SER A 16 -7.75 -4.28 6.92
CA SER A 16 -7.87 -5.19 5.78
C SER A 16 -6.58 -5.96 5.54
N THR A 17 -5.45 -5.29 5.68
CA THR A 17 -4.15 -5.92 5.52
C THR A 17 -3.86 -6.91 6.64
N ASP A 18 -4.17 -6.54 7.87
CA ASP A 18 -3.97 -7.43 9.03
C ASP A 18 -4.80 -8.70 8.89
N GLU A 19 -5.96 -8.59 8.30
CA GLU A 19 -6.85 -9.74 8.09
C GLU A 19 -6.30 -10.71 7.03
N LEU A 20 -5.76 -10.19 5.94
CA LEU A 20 -5.30 -10.98 4.81
C LEU A 20 -3.81 -11.33 4.87
N LEU A 21 -3.01 -10.42 5.35
CA LEU A 21 -1.54 -10.53 5.37
C LEU A 21 -1.03 -10.07 6.74
N PRO A 22 -1.26 -10.87 7.79
CA PRO A 22 -0.82 -10.47 9.12
C PRO A 22 0.70 -10.30 9.18
N ASP A 23 1.16 -9.48 10.12
CA ASP A 23 2.57 -9.15 10.33
C ASP A 23 3.21 -8.35 9.18
N SER A 24 2.39 -7.73 8.34
CA SER A 24 2.89 -6.87 7.28
C SER A 24 3.02 -5.43 7.75
N ARG A 25 3.93 -4.69 7.10
CA ARG A 25 4.04 -3.25 7.27
C ARG A 25 3.39 -2.57 6.08
N ILE A 26 2.91 -1.35 6.26
CA ILE A 26 2.26 -0.59 5.19
C ILE A 26 2.88 0.79 5.11
N LEU A 27 3.18 1.21 3.88
CA LEU A 27 3.61 2.57 3.58
C LEU A 27 2.60 3.23 2.66
N LEU A 28 2.19 4.43 3.00
CA LEU A 28 1.47 5.31 2.08
C LEU A 28 2.50 6.10 1.29
N PHE A 29 2.37 6.11 -0.03
CA PHE A 29 3.27 6.89 -0.87
C PHE A 29 2.48 7.64 -1.93
N GLY A 30 3.17 8.27 -2.88
CA GLY A 30 2.54 9.01 -3.96
C GLY A 30 1.93 10.33 -3.53
N SER A 31 0.98 10.83 -4.31
CA SER A 31 0.43 12.17 -4.11
C SER A 31 -0.26 12.34 -2.76
N ARG A 32 -0.91 11.30 -2.25
CA ARG A 32 -1.58 11.37 -0.95
C ARG A 32 -0.57 11.48 0.20
N ALA A 33 0.61 10.87 0.05
CA ALA A 33 1.67 11.00 1.04
C ALA A 33 2.30 12.40 0.99
N ARG A 34 2.52 12.91 -0.23
CA ARG A 34 3.09 14.25 -0.44
C ARG A 34 2.10 15.38 -0.16
N GLN A 35 0.81 15.04 -0.07
CA GLN A 35 -0.29 16.00 0.11
C GLN A 35 -0.44 16.98 -1.07
N ASP A 36 -0.03 16.55 -2.26
CA ASP A 36 -0.25 17.31 -3.50
C ASP A 36 -1.34 16.67 -4.36
N HIS A 37 -2.25 15.95 -3.72
CA HIS A 37 -3.32 15.23 -4.38
C HIS A 37 -4.54 16.10 -4.63
N SER A 38 -5.35 15.64 -5.58
CA SER A 38 -6.72 16.14 -5.76
C SER A 38 -7.69 15.17 -5.08
N ASP A 39 -8.97 15.55 -5.00
CA ASP A 39 -10.00 14.69 -4.40
C ASP A 39 -10.17 13.38 -5.17
N ASP A 40 -9.81 13.36 -6.45
CA ASP A 40 -9.93 12.18 -7.30
C ASP A 40 -8.69 11.32 -7.32
N SER A 41 -7.63 11.71 -6.62
CA SER A 41 -6.40 10.94 -6.60
C SER A 41 -6.56 9.62 -5.87
N ASP A 42 -5.99 8.57 -6.45
CA ASP A 42 -5.94 7.26 -5.79
C ASP A 42 -4.99 7.30 -4.59
N TYR A 43 -5.23 6.40 -3.66
CA TYR A 43 -4.27 6.15 -2.59
C TYR A 43 -3.28 5.10 -3.08
N ASP A 44 -1.99 5.34 -2.84
CA ASP A 44 -0.94 4.41 -3.22
C ASP A 44 -0.34 3.80 -1.95
N PHE A 45 -0.49 2.48 -1.82
CA PHE A 45 0.02 1.76 -0.66
C PHE A 45 1.03 0.72 -1.08
N MET A 46 2.10 0.59 -0.32
CA MET A 46 3.02 -0.54 -0.44
C MET A 46 2.92 -1.38 0.82
N ILE A 47 2.59 -2.65 0.64
CA ILE A 47 2.51 -3.60 1.73
C ILE A 47 3.79 -4.42 1.72
N ILE A 48 4.47 -4.44 2.86
CA ILE A 48 5.74 -5.15 3.00
C ILE A 48 5.49 -6.39 3.84
N THR A 49 5.61 -7.55 3.21
CA THR A 49 5.31 -8.84 3.83
C THR A 49 6.58 -9.48 4.37
N ARG A 50 6.43 -10.32 5.39
CA ARG A 50 7.56 -11.08 5.93
C ARG A 50 8.07 -12.11 4.93
N ASN A 51 7.15 -12.82 4.29
CA ASN A 51 7.48 -13.88 3.34
C ASN A 51 7.37 -13.38 1.93
N SER A 52 8.20 -13.94 1.04
CA SER A 52 8.15 -13.63 -0.37
C SER A 52 6.99 -14.36 -1.03
N PHE A 53 6.29 -13.68 -1.92
CA PHE A 53 5.22 -14.25 -2.73
C PHE A 53 5.62 -14.20 -4.19
N ASP A 54 5.16 -15.20 -4.96
CA ASP A 54 5.29 -15.13 -6.40
C ASP A 54 4.33 -14.09 -6.98
N ILE A 55 4.43 -13.86 -8.29
CA ILE A 55 3.64 -12.79 -8.91
C ILE A 55 2.16 -13.09 -8.89
N GLN A 56 1.77 -14.38 -8.99
CA GLN A 56 0.35 -14.76 -8.94
C GLN A 56 -0.23 -14.53 -7.57
N GLN A 57 0.51 -14.88 -6.52
CA GLN A 57 0.09 -14.64 -5.15
C GLN A 57 -0.05 -13.14 -4.87
N LYS A 58 0.93 -12.35 -5.35
CA LYS A 58 0.85 -10.89 -5.19
C LYS A 58 -0.40 -10.34 -5.86
N ARG A 59 -0.70 -10.76 -7.07
CA ARG A 59 -1.90 -10.32 -7.81
C ARG A 59 -3.17 -10.70 -7.08
N TYR A 60 -3.20 -11.89 -6.51
CA TYR A 60 -4.35 -12.36 -5.76
C TYR A 60 -4.63 -11.45 -4.57
N TYR A 61 -3.63 -11.17 -3.75
CA TYR A 61 -3.79 -10.31 -2.58
C TYR A 61 -4.07 -8.86 -2.95
N GLN A 62 -3.43 -8.36 -4.00
CA GLN A 62 -3.73 -7.02 -4.51
C GLN A 62 -5.19 -6.89 -4.90
N SER A 63 -5.72 -7.88 -5.59
CA SER A 63 -7.12 -7.89 -6.01
C SER A 63 -8.08 -7.93 -4.82
N LEU A 64 -7.80 -8.78 -3.84
CA LEU A 64 -8.63 -8.88 -2.63
C LEU A 64 -8.65 -7.55 -1.86
N LEU A 65 -7.48 -6.93 -1.70
CA LEU A 65 -7.38 -5.68 -0.97
C LEU A 65 -8.10 -4.55 -1.69
N ARG A 66 -7.92 -4.45 -3.02
CA ARG A 66 -8.63 -3.45 -3.80
C ARG A 66 -10.15 -3.60 -3.68
N LYS A 67 -10.64 -4.84 -3.71
CA LYS A 67 -12.07 -5.11 -3.55
C LYS A 67 -12.58 -4.68 -2.18
N LYS A 68 -11.81 -4.96 -1.11
CA LYS A 68 -12.19 -4.53 0.23
C LYS A 68 -12.25 -3.02 0.33
N LEU A 69 -11.26 -2.33 -0.23
CA LEU A 69 -11.24 -0.87 -0.21
C LEU A 69 -12.34 -0.28 -1.09
N ALA A 70 -12.65 -0.90 -2.20
CA ALA A 70 -13.71 -0.44 -3.10
C ALA A 70 -15.07 -0.45 -2.42
N LYS A 71 -15.32 -1.38 -1.50
CA LYS A 71 -16.55 -1.41 -0.72
C LYS A 71 -16.73 -0.15 0.12
N HIS A 72 -15.62 0.47 0.48
CA HIS A 72 -15.62 1.73 1.23
C HIS A 72 -15.42 2.94 0.32
N LYS A 73 -15.50 2.73 -1.00
CA LYS A 73 -15.32 3.76 -2.02
C LYS A 73 -13.94 4.42 -1.94
N ILE A 74 -12.93 3.62 -1.65
CA ILE A 74 -11.53 4.07 -1.59
C ILE A 74 -10.79 3.53 -2.81
N PRO A 75 -10.51 4.37 -3.82
CA PRO A 75 -9.69 3.93 -4.95
C PRO A 75 -8.23 3.84 -4.50
N ALA A 76 -7.61 2.70 -4.77
CA ALA A 76 -6.26 2.47 -4.29
C ALA A 76 -5.46 1.59 -5.24
N ASP A 77 -4.17 1.90 -5.34
CA ASP A 77 -3.18 1.04 -5.94
C ASP A 77 -2.38 0.37 -4.83
N ILE A 78 -2.17 -0.93 -4.97
CA ILE A 78 -1.50 -1.73 -3.96
C ILE A 78 -0.27 -2.39 -4.57
N LEU A 79 0.90 -2.09 -4.00
CA LEU A 79 2.12 -2.84 -4.31
C LEU A 79 2.41 -3.77 -3.15
N ILE A 80 2.92 -4.96 -3.47
CA ILE A 80 3.33 -5.92 -2.44
C ILE A 80 4.78 -6.29 -2.67
N GLN A 81 5.60 -6.11 -1.63
CA GLN A 81 7.00 -6.49 -1.64
C GLN A 81 7.31 -7.20 -0.34
N SER A 82 8.20 -8.17 -0.36
CA SER A 82 8.66 -8.80 0.87
C SER A 82 9.78 -7.95 1.49
N GLU A 83 10.07 -8.21 2.77
CA GLU A 83 11.21 -7.56 3.44
C GLU A 83 12.51 -7.82 2.67
N GLU A 84 12.67 -9.03 2.15
CA GLU A 84 13.85 -9.40 1.35
C GLU A 84 13.93 -8.61 0.06
N GLU A 85 12.80 -8.48 -0.64
CA GLU A 85 12.75 -7.68 -1.86
C GLU A 85 13.06 -6.21 -1.60
N ILE A 86 12.56 -5.67 -0.49
CA ILE A 86 12.87 -4.30 -0.09
C ILE A 86 14.37 -4.15 0.15
N ARG A 87 14.97 -5.08 0.86
CA ARG A 87 16.39 -5.04 1.20
C ARG A 87 17.27 -4.96 -0.07
N ILE A 88 16.87 -5.69 -1.09
CA ILE A 88 17.60 -5.72 -2.36
C ILE A 88 17.31 -4.46 -3.20
N LYS A 89 16.03 -4.14 -3.36
CA LYS A 89 15.60 -3.11 -4.32
C LYS A 89 15.84 -1.69 -3.84
N LYS A 90 15.88 -1.47 -2.53
CA LYS A 90 16.12 -0.12 -1.99
C LYS A 90 17.50 0.42 -2.34
N GLU A 91 18.44 -0.45 -2.70
CA GLU A 91 19.80 -0.04 -3.07
C GLU A 91 19.93 0.24 -4.57
N ILE A 92 18.89 -0.04 -5.35
CA ILE A 92 18.94 0.15 -6.80
C ILE A 92 18.53 1.58 -7.14
N ILE A 93 19.48 2.36 -7.65
CA ILE A 93 19.25 3.74 -8.04
C ILE A 93 18.18 3.79 -9.15
N GLY A 94 17.19 4.65 -8.97
CA GLY A 94 16.10 4.81 -9.94
C GLY A 94 14.98 3.79 -9.82
N HIS A 95 15.10 2.81 -8.92
CA HIS A 95 14.02 1.84 -8.73
C HIS A 95 12.89 2.48 -7.90
N ILE A 96 11.65 2.16 -8.28
CA ILE A 96 10.48 2.74 -7.58
C ILE A 96 10.46 2.40 -6.09
N VAL A 97 10.88 1.20 -5.71
CA VAL A 97 10.92 0.79 -4.30
C VAL A 97 11.82 1.72 -3.49
N ARG A 98 12.97 2.09 -4.05
CA ARG A 98 13.88 3.03 -3.38
C ARG A 98 13.19 4.37 -3.12
N GLU A 99 12.46 4.88 -4.09
CA GLU A 99 11.75 6.14 -3.95
C GLU A 99 10.61 6.04 -2.93
N ILE A 100 9.89 4.93 -2.92
CA ILE A 100 8.81 4.71 -1.96
C ILE A 100 9.35 4.64 -0.53
N ILE A 101 10.47 3.97 -0.32
CA ILE A 101 11.09 3.89 1.01
C ILE A 101 11.51 5.29 1.49
N LYS A 102 11.99 6.14 0.57
CA LYS A 102 12.43 7.48 0.93
C LYS A 102 11.27 8.41 1.31
N GLU A 103 10.17 8.36 0.56
CA GLU A 103 9.07 9.32 0.74
C GLU A 103 7.86 8.74 1.46
N GLY A 104 7.78 7.42 1.61
CA GLY A 104 6.61 6.76 2.17
C GLY A 104 6.41 7.05 3.64
N ILE A 105 5.15 7.04 4.03
CA ILE A 105 4.74 7.27 5.42
C ILE A 105 4.24 5.95 5.97
N ALA A 106 4.86 5.50 7.08
CA ALA A 106 4.44 4.27 7.74
C ALA A 106 3.08 4.47 8.44
N ILE A 107 2.22 3.46 8.34
CA ILE A 107 0.92 3.51 8.98
C ILE A 107 0.66 2.26 9.81
#